data_be27e952cf446bab47be3a95d492bdaf
#
_entry.id   be27e952cf446bab47be3a95d492bdaf
#
_cell.length_a   1.000
_cell.length_b   1.000
_cell.length_c   1.000
_cell.angle_alpha   90.00
_cell.angle_beta   90.00
_cell.angle_gamma   90.00
#
_symmetry.space_group_name_H-M   'P 1'
#
loop_
_entity.id
_entity.type
_entity.pdbx_description
1 polymer ?
#
loop_
_entity_poly.entity_id
_entity_poly.type
_entity_poly.pdbx_seq_one_letter_code
_entity_poly.pdbx_strand_id
1 'polypeptide(L)'
;IKSGAIVDCTLGYGGHSGAILEQNQNVNLIACDQDEEAIKFSTERLKKFGQRAQIFKSKFSEILGKVEQGQIRGILADIGVSSLQLDKNERGFGLKSENLDMRMDVQARFSAYDVVNSYSARELERIFEGYGELPNPAKFAAKIIEARQNGEIKSAERLAQIIGLKGVNGRSVSAATLAFQAIRIEVNNELGELQNLLQSIEDSQIDECVVAIISFHSLEDRIVKNKFRQWAQSCICPPQALKCTCGGNNALGKIVSKKAVTPSTAEIKANPRSSCAKMRIFKISRGKNAR
;
A
#
# COMPACT_ATOMS: atom_id res chain seq x y z
N ILE A 1 -1.86 -14.17 -17.49
CA ILE A 1 -3.31 -14.44 -17.36
C ILE A 1 -3.90 -14.39 -18.76
N LYS A 2 -4.52 -15.48 -19.23
CA LYS A 2 -5.06 -15.55 -20.59
C LYS A 2 -6.52 -15.07 -20.68
N SER A 3 -7.30 -15.24 -19.63
CA SER A 3 -8.71 -14.85 -19.55
C SER A 3 -9.16 -14.77 -18.10
N GLY A 4 -10.34 -14.22 -17.84
CA GLY A 4 -10.93 -14.05 -16.52
C GLY A 4 -10.83 -12.61 -16.02
N ALA A 5 -11.05 -12.40 -14.72
CA ALA A 5 -11.01 -11.08 -14.12
C ALA A 5 -9.66 -10.81 -13.44
N ILE A 6 -9.19 -9.58 -13.58
CA ILE A 6 -8.08 -9.05 -12.80
C ILE A 6 -8.62 -7.95 -11.88
N VAL A 7 -8.30 -8.05 -10.60
CA VAL A 7 -8.64 -7.05 -9.61
C VAL A 7 -7.45 -6.11 -9.44
N ASP A 8 -7.63 -4.84 -9.77
CA ASP A 8 -6.70 -3.75 -9.44
C ASP A 8 -7.20 -3.07 -8.17
N CYS A 9 -6.56 -3.39 -7.04
CA CYS A 9 -6.95 -2.90 -5.72
C CYS A 9 -6.63 -1.41 -5.51
N THR A 10 -5.81 -0.82 -6.37
CA THR A 10 -5.26 0.52 -6.23
C THR A 10 -5.28 1.22 -7.58
N LEU A 11 -6.51 1.49 -8.07
CA LEU A 11 -6.76 2.03 -9.42
C LEU A 11 -5.93 3.28 -9.73
N GLY A 12 -5.82 4.19 -8.76
CA GLY A 12 -5.17 5.47 -8.96
C GLY A 12 -5.70 6.15 -10.23
N TYR A 13 -4.78 6.57 -11.10
CA TYR A 13 -5.13 7.18 -12.39
C TYR A 13 -5.25 6.17 -13.54
N GLY A 14 -5.43 4.89 -13.23
CA GLY A 14 -5.71 3.83 -14.21
C GLY A 14 -4.54 3.45 -15.11
N GLY A 15 -3.30 3.69 -14.68
CA GLY A 15 -2.11 3.37 -15.47
C GLY A 15 -1.94 1.87 -15.69
N HIS A 16 -1.86 1.12 -14.61
CA HIS A 16 -1.79 -0.35 -14.62
C HIS A 16 -3.03 -0.97 -15.24
N SER A 17 -4.20 -0.50 -14.83
CA SER A 17 -5.50 -0.93 -15.36
C SER A 17 -5.61 -0.79 -16.87
N GLY A 18 -5.19 0.35 -17.42
CA GLY A 18 -5.17 0.59 -18.87
C GLY A 18 -4.23 -0.35 -19.60
N ALA A 19 -3.00 -0.49 -19.10
CA ALA A 19 -2.00 -1.39 -19.68
C ALA A 19 -2.46 -2.86 -19.69
N ILE A 20 -3.09 -3.33 -18.62
CA ILE A 20 -3.65 -4.68 -18.53
C ILE A 20 -4.71 -4.91 -19.61
N LEU A 21 -5.64 -3.98 -19.78
CA LEU A 21 -6.75 -4.10 -20.73
C LEU A 21 -6.30 -3.96 -22.19
N GLU A 22 -5.23 -3.17 -22.45
CA GLU A 22 -4.61 -3.03 -23.77
C GLU A 22 -3.87 -4.29 -24.19
N GLN A 23 -3.13 -4.90 -23.27
CA GLN A 23 -2.33 -6.09 -23.56
C GLN A 23 -3.14 -7.36 -23.72
N ASN A 24 -4.36 -7.43 -23.17
CA ASN A 24 -5.17 -8.63 -23.23
C ASN A 24 -6.66 -8.32 -23.40
N GLN A 25 -7.20 -8.67 -24.56
CA GLN A 25 -8.62 -8.45 -24.89
C GLN A 25 -9.57 -9.41 -24.17
N ASN A 26 -9.06 -10.54 -23.65
CA ASN A 26 -9.87 -11.59 -23.03
C ASN A 26 -9.96 -11.46 -21.50
N VAL A 27 -9.43 -10.38 -20.92
CA VAL A 27 -9.55 -10.12 -19.49
C VAL A 27 -10.55 -9.01 -19.23
N ASN A 28 -11.25 -9.13 -18.11
CA ASN A 28 -12.05 -8.08 -17.50
C ASN A 28 -11.28 -7.49 -16.33
N LEU A 29 -11.48 -6.21 -16.08
CA LEU A 29 -10.89 -5.49 -14.97
C LEU A 29 -11.98 -5.16 -13.95
N ILE A 30 -11.67 -5.44 -12.70
CA ILE A 30 -12.39 -4.96 -11.53
C ILE A 30 -11.41 -4.07 -10.79
N ALA A 31 -11.69 -2.79 -10.63
CA ALA A 31 -10.77 -1.87 -10.01
C ALA A 31 -11.43 -1.07 -8.89
N CYS A 32 -10.67 -0.69 -7.87
CA CYS A 32 -11.18 0.19 -6.84
C CYS A 32 -10.16 1.25 -6.42
N ASP A 33 -10.70 2.34 -5.90
CA ASP A 33 -9.96 3.36 -5.18
C ASP A 33 -10.86 3.97 -4.11
N GLN A 34 -10.27 4.59 -3.10
CA GLN A 34 -10.99 5.38 -2.09
C GLN A 34 -11.02 6.87 -2.46
N ASP A 35 -10.13 7.32 -3.34
CA ASP A 35 -10.03 8.70 -3.81
C ASP A 35 -11.00 8.96 -4.97
N GLU A 36 -12.05 9.74 -4.74
CA GLU A 36 -13.06 10.09 -5.76
C GLU A 36 -12.45 10.77 -6.98
N GLU A 37 -11.40 11.55 -6.80
CA GLU A 37 -10.74 12.24 -7.89
C GLU A 37 -10.03 11.24 -8.81
N ALA A 38 -9.33 10.25 -8.22
CA ALA A 38 -8.71 9.16 -8.96
C ALA A 38 -9.76 8.35 -9.73
N ILE A 39 -10.89 8.03 -9.08
CA ILE A 39 -12.00 7.31 -9.73
C ILE A 39 -12.54 8.09 -10.91
N LYS A 40 -12.85 9.38 -10.74
CA LYS A 40 -13.40 10.23 -11.82
C LYS A 40 -12.45 10.27 -13.02
N PHE A 41 -11.16 10.49 -12.78
CA PHE A 41 -10.15 10.53 -13.84
C PHE A 41 -10.04 9.18 -14.56
N SER A 42 -9.95 8.08 -13.79
CA SER A 42 -9.77 6.75 -14.36
C SER A 42 -10.99 6.23 -15.08
N THR A 43 -12.19 6.61 -14.66
CA THR A 43 -13.43 6.28 -15.36
C THR A 43 -13.40 6.85 -16.78
N GLU A 44 -13.00 8.11 -16.95
CA GLU A 44 -12.90 8.70 -18.29
C GLU A 44 -11.76 8.05 -19.12
N ARG A 45 -10.59 7.83 -18.50
CA ARG A 45 -9.45 7.17 -19.15
C ARG A 45 -9.76 5.76 -19.65
N LEU A 46 -10.52 5.00 -18.87
CA LEU A 46 -10.84 3.59 -19.15
C LEU A 46 -12.12 3.41 -19.94
N LYS A 47 -12.86 4.47 -20.24
CA LYS A 47 -14.14 4.47 -20.98
C LYS A 47 -14.07 3.72 -22.31
N LYS A 48 -12.94 3.81 -23.01
CA LYS A 48 -12.69 3.12 -24.28
C LYS A 48 -12.78 1.58 -24.19
N PHE A 49 -12.66 1.00 -22.98
CA PHE A 49 -12.77 -0.43 -22.78
C PHE A 49 -14.20 -0.92 -22.48
N GLY A 50 -15.14 0.01 -22.32
CA GLY A 50 -16.55 -0.31 -22.11
C GLY A 50 -16.80 -1.19 -20.89
N GLN A 51 -17.61 -2.23 -21.07
CA GLN A 51 -17.99 -3.13 -19.98
C GLN A 51 -16.85 -4.00 -19.41
N ARG A 52 -15.69 -4.01 -20.06
CA ARG A 52 -14.52 -4.74 -19.54
C ARG A 52 -13.88 -4.08 -18.32
N ALA A 53 -14.19 -2.82 -18.03
CA ALA A 53 -13.67 -2.09 -16.88
C ALA A 53 -14.82 -1.76 -15.91
N GLN A 54 -14.79 -2.35 -14.73
CA GLN A 54 -15.70 -2.06 -13.63
C GLN A 54 -14.94 -1.35 -12.52
N ILE A 55 -15.43 -0.18 -12.10
CA ILE A 55 -14.74 0.66 -11.11
C ILE A 55 -15.65 0.85 -9.89
N PHE A 56 -15.09 0.66 -8.71
CA PHE A 56 -15.78 0.77 -7.43
C PHE A 56 -15.12 1.83 -6.54
N LYS A 57 -15.90 2.64 -5.84
CA LYS A 57 -15.42 3.41 -4.70
C LYS A 57 -15.36 2.47 -3.50
N SER A 58 -14.16 2.08 -3.11
CA SER A 58 -13.93 1.14 -2.01
C SER A 58 -12.50 1.24 -1.51
N LYS A 59 -12.30 0.91 -0.24
CA LYS A 59 -10.97 0.55 0.24
C LYS A 59 -10.52 -0.73 -0.46
N PHE A 60 -9.23 -0.84 -0.72
CA PHE A 60 -8.67 -2.01 -1.41
C PHE A 60 -8.81 -3.31 -0.61
N SER A 61 -8.87 -3.23 0.72
CA SER A 61 -9.10 -4.38 1.61
C SER A 61 -10.51 -4.98 1.49
N GLU A 62 -11.49 -4.22 1.02
CA GLU A 62 -12.90 -4.61 0.98
C GLU A 62 -13.36 -5.12 -0.39
N ILE A 63 -12.56 -4.92 -1.45
CA ILE A 63 -13.01 -5.16 -2.83
C ILE A 63 -13.42 -6.61 -3.09
N LEU A 64 -12.73 -7.58 -2.51
CA LEU A 64 -13.04 -8.99 -2.72
C LEU A 64 -14.38 -9.40 -2.11
N GLY A 65 -14.87 -8.68 -1.10
CA GLY A 65 -16.21 -8.89 -0.53
C GLY A 65 -17.35 -8.30 -1.38
N LYS A 66 -17.02 -7.46 -2.38
CA LYS A 66 -18.01 -6.76 -3.22
C LYS A 66 -18.17 -7.35 -4.62
N VAL A 67 -17.37 -8.37 -4.96
CA VAL A 67 -17.30 -8.94 -6.31
C VAL A 67 -17.36 -10.45 -6.33
N GLU A 68 -17.81 -11.01 -7.45
CA GLU A 68 -17.79 -12.46 -7.65
C GLU A 68 -16.36 -12.96 -7.82
N GLN A 69 -15.94 -13.90 -6.98
CA GLN A 69 -14.56 -14.36 -6.89
C GLN A 69 -14.19 -15.48 -7.87
N GLY A 70 -15.17 -16.23 -8.37
CA GLY A 70 -14.94 -17.44 -9.18
C GLY A 70 -14.15 -17.22 -10.49
N GLN A 71 -14.21 -16.02 -11.04
CA GLN A 71 -13.51 -15.67 -12.28
C GLN A 71 -12.21 -14.90 -12.06
N ILE A 72 -11.86 -14.56 -10.82
CA ILE A 72 -10.64 -13.81 -10.51
C ILE A 72 -9.41 -14.69 -10.80
N ARG A 73 -8.50 -14.17 -11.62
CA ARG A 73 -7.25 -14.83 -12.02
C ARG A 73 -6.01 -13.99 -11.71
N GLY A 74 -6.20 -12.72 -11.37
CA GLY A 74 -5.13 -11.81 -10.97
C GLY A 74 -5.61 -10.82 -9.93
N ILE A 75 -4.73 -10.49 -8.98
CA ILE A 75 -4.90 -9.41 -8.02
C ILE A 75 -3.64 -8.57 -8.07
N LEU A 76 -3.80 -7.28 -8.33
CA LEU A 76 -2.73 -6.28 -8.29
C LEU A 76 -3.03 -5.28 -7.18
N ALA A 77 -2.03 -4.97 -6.39
CA ALA A 77 -2.08 -3.85 -5.45
C ALA A 77 -0.76 -3.08 -5.54
N ASP A 78 -0.82 -1.84 -6.05
CA ASP A 78 0.28 -0.88 -6.08
C ASP A 78 0.08 0.09 -4.90
N ILE A 79 0.66 -0.30 -3.74
CA ILE A 79 0.35 0.32 -2.46
C ILE A 79 1.08 1.66 -2.34
N GLY A 80 0.43 2.65 -1.77
CA GLY A 80 1.02 3.96 -1.50
C GLY A 80 0.22 5.10 -2.11
N VAL A 81 0.87 6.26 -2.22
CA VAL A 81 0.25 7.47 -2.75
C VAL A 81 0.45 7.60 -4.25
N SER A 82 -0.56 8.08 -4.94
CA SER A 82 -0.47 8.39 -6.36
C SER A 82 0.45 9.61 -6.61
N SER A 83 1.02 9.68 -7.81
CA SER A 83 1.86 10.82 -8.19
C SER A 83 1.10 12.15 -8.09
N LEU A 84 -0.19 12.17 -8.45
CA LEU A 84 -1.01 13.39 -8.36
C LEU A 84 -1.28 13.82 -6.91
N GLN A 85 -1.48 12.88 -5.99
CA GLN A 85 -1.59 13.20 -4.57
C GLN A 85 -0.33 13.88 -4.04
N LEU A 86 0.85 13.43 -4.50
CA LEU A 86 2.12 14.06 -4.14
C LEU A 86 2.33 15.43 -4.79
N ASP A 87 1.81 15.65 -6.00
CA ASP A 87 2.01 16.87 -6.78
C ASP A 87 1.00 17.98 -6.43
N LYS A 88 -0.14 17.63 -5.84
CA LYS A 88 -1.17 18.59 -5.42
C LYS A 88 -0.88 19.17 -4.05
N ASN A 89 -0.54 20.48 -4.02
CA ASN A 89 -0.22 21.18 -2.78
C ASN A 89 -1.36 21.13 -1.75
N GLU A 90 -2.61 21.18 -2.19
CA GLU A 90 -3.78 21.12 -1.33
C GLU A 90 -3.96 19.77 -0.61
N ARG A 91 -3.38 18.68 -1.10
CA ARG A 91 -3.50 17.34 -0.52
C ARG A 91 -2.53 17.09 0.65
N GLY A 92 -1.53 17.92 0.85
CA GLY A 92 -0.64 17.87 2.01
C GLY A 92 0.39 16.72 2.05
N PHE A 93 0.51 15.91 1.00
CA PHE A 93 1.46 14.79 0.95
C PHE A 93 2.91 15.22 0.71
N GLY A 94 3.12 16.33 0.03
CA GLY A 94 4.44 16.85 -0.29
C GLY A 94 5.05 17.68 0.85
N LEU A 95 6.37 17.62 1.03
CA LEU A 95 7.08 18.38 2.08
C LEU A 95 6.96 19.90 1.94
N LYS A 96 6.55 20.41 0.77
CA LYS A 96 6.38 21.82 0.47
C LYS A 96 4.91 22.24 0.36
N SER A 97 3.98 21.34 0.69
CA SER A 97 2.55 21.61 0.58
C SER A 97 2.10 22.66 1.59
N GLU A 98 1.21 23.53 1.15
CA GLU A 98 0.64 24.62 1.97
C GLU A 98 -0.39 24.09 2.99
N ASN A 99 -0.98 22.94 2.73
CA ASN A 99 -1.91 22.26 3.61
C ASN A 99 -1.24 21.07 4.32
N LEU A 100 -1.85 20.61 5.41
CA LEU A 100 -1.42 19.46 6.19
C LEU A 100 -2.59 18.47 6.31
N ASP A 101 -2.95 17.83 5.18
CA ASP A 101 -4.13 16.95 5.09
C ASP A 101 -3.74 15.46 5.10
N MET A 102 -3.06 14.97 4.07
CA MET A 102 -2.61 13.58 3.86
C MET A 102 -3.71 12.52 3.83
N ARG A 103 -5.00 12.88 3.78
CA ARG A 103 -6.07 11.89 3.62
C ARG A 103 -6.13 11.40 2.18
N MET A 104 -6.18 10.11 1.97
CA MET A 104 -6.46 9.53 0.66
C MET A 104 -7.95 9.68 0.33
N ASP A 105 -8.85 9.38 1.28
CA ASP A 105 -10.26 9.72 1.22
C ASP A 105 -10.49 11.09 1.87
N VAL A 106 -10.77 12.11 1.06
CA VAL A 106 -11.03 13.48 1.55
C VAL A 106 -12.28 13.61 2.43
N GLN A 107 -13.16 12.61 2.43
CA GLN A 107 -14.34 12.58 3.28
C GLN A 107 -14.06 12.02 4.68
N ALA A 108 -12.89 11.40 4.89
CA ALA A 108 -12.46 10.97 6.21
C ALA A 108 -12.35 12.18 7.15
N ARG A 109 -12.66 11.98 8.44
CA ARG A 109 -12.67 13.10 9.42
C ARG A 109 -11.31 13.42 9.98
N PHE A 110 -10.38 12.46 9.99
CA PHE A 110 -9.09 12.53 10.66
C PHE A 110 -7.97 12.76 9.65
N SER A 111 -7.20 13.82 9.83
CA SER A 111 -6.17 14.31 8.90
C SER A 111 -4.78 14.36 9.55
N ALA A 112 -3.76 14.68 8.76
CA ALA A 112 -2.42 14.92 9.29
C ALA A 112 -2.37 16.16 10.20
N TYR A 113 -3.22 17.15 9.95
CA TYR A 113 -3.38 18.29 10.86
C TYR A 113 -3.81 17.82 12.27
N ASP A 114 -4.76 16.90 12.35
CA ASP A 114 -5.24 16.37 13.63
C ASP A 114 -4.15 15.58 14.35
N VAL A 115 -3.40 14.72 13.64
CA VAL A 115 -2.25 14.01 14.21
C VAL A 115 -1.25 14.98 14.82
N VAL A 116 -0.85 16.00 14.07
CA VAL A 116 0.22 16.91 14.47
C VAL A 116 -0.21 17.83 15.61
N ASN A 117 -1.47 18.30 15.61
CA ASN A 117 -1.92 19.30 16.57
C ASN A 117 -2.63 18.71 17.80
N SER A 118 -3.15 17.47 17.74
CA SER A 118 -3.88 16.86 18.85
C SER A 118 -3.16 15.71 19.58
N TYR A 119 -2.30 14.94 18.89
CA TYR A 119 -1.61 13.80 19.50
C TYR A 119 -0.70 14.23 20.64
N SER A 120 -0.65 13.42 21.71
CA SER A 120 0.33 13.54 22.79
C SER A 120 1.76 13.24 22.30
N ALA A 121 2.76 13.64 23.06
CA ALA A 121 4.15 13.30 22.76
C ALA A 121 4.36 11.79 22.60
N ARG A 122 3.72 10.98 23.44
CA ARG A 122 3.82 9.52 23.40
C ARG A 122 3.18 8.92 22.15
N GLU A 123 2.06 9.46 21.68
CA GLU A 123 1.43 9.01 20.45
C GLU A 123 2.27 9.36 19.21
N LEU A 124 2.82 10.58 19.17
CA LEU A 124 3.76 10.99 18.11
C LEU A 124 5.01 10.12 18.10
N GLU A 125 5.59 9.84 19.28
CA GLU A 125 6.75 8.95 19.43
C GLU A 125 6.44 7.55 18.89
N ARG A 126 5.30 6.97 19.26
CA ARG A 126 4.84 5.66 18.78
C ARG A 126 4.80 5.57 17.26
N ILE A 127 4.20 6.57 16.59
CA ILE A 127 4.09 6.53 15.12
C ILE A 127 5.45 6.79 14.45
N PHE A 128 6.28 7.66 15.00
CA PHE A 128 7.61 7.93 14.45
C PHE A 128 8.55 6.74 14.59
N GLU A 129 8.47 6.00 15.68
CA GLU A 129 9.20 4.77 15.89
C GLU A 129 8.67 3.65 14.98
N GLY A 130 7.37 3.36 15.09
CA GLY A 130 6.74 2.21 14.47
C GLY A 130 6.57 2.34 12.95
N TYR A 131 6.23 3.53 12.45
CA TYR A 131 5.91 3.78 11.04
C TYR A 131 6.97 4.59 10.29
N GLY A 132 7.71 5.44 10.99
CA GLY A 132 8.78 6.24 10.41
C GLY A 132 10.15 5.56 10.48
N GLU A 133 10.33 4.57 11.35
CA GLU A 133 11.65 4.01 11.70
C GLU A 133 12.67 5.13 11.98
N LEU A 134 12.21 6.23 12.62
CA LEU A 134 13.02 7.40 12.95
C LEU A 134 13.97 7.09 14.12
N PRO A 135 15.24 7.46 14.02
CA PRO A 135 16.13 7.41 15.17
C PRO A 135 15.74 8.52 16.15
N ASN A 136 15.70 8.22 17.46
CA ASN A 136 15.31 9.14 18.51
C ASN A 136 13.91 9.79 18.30
N PRO A 137 12.83 8.99 18.17
CA PRO A 137 11.49 9.49 17.85
C PRO A 137 10.98 10.51 18.87
N ALA A 138 11.31 10.38 20.15
CA ALA A 138 10.97 11.31 21.22
C ALA A 138 11.46 12.73 20.93
N LYS A 139 12.66 12.88 20.33
CA LYS A 139 13.21 14.19 19.95
C LYS A 139 12.32 14.90 18.92
N PHE A 140 11.79 14.18 17.94
CA PHE A 140 10.94 14.76 16.90
C PHE A 140 9.53 15.03 17.42
N ALA A 141 9.01 14.18 18.29
CA ALA A 141 7.76 14.42 19.00
C ALA A 141 7.85 15.70 19.83
N ALA A 142 8.91 15.87 20.64
CA ALA A 142 9.13 17.06 21.45
C ALA A 142 9.17 18.36 20.62
N LYS A 143 9.83 18.36 19.47
CA LYS A 143 9.86 19.52 18.57
C LYS A 143 8.46 19.95 18.08
N ILE A 144 7.58 18.97 17.78
CA ILE A 144 6.20 19.25 17.36
C ILE A 144 5.42 19.83 18.55
N ILE A 145 5.52 19.18 19.72
CA ILE A 145 4.85 19.67 20.95
C ILE A 145 5.27 21.10 21.28
N GLU A 146 6.55 21.42 21.23
CA GLU A 146 7.08 22.75 21.47
C GLU A 146 6.58 23.76 20.41
N ALA A 147 6.65 23.40 19.14
CA ALA A 147 6.27 24.28 18.04
C ALA A 147 4.78 24.68 18.10
N ARG A 148 3.89 23.72 18.40
CA ARG A 148 2.45 23.99 18.47
C ARG A 148 2.02 24.81 19.67
N GLN A 149 2.85 24.96 20.71
CA GLN A 149 2.61 25.90 21.81
C GLN A 149 2.60 27.36 21.35
N ASN A 150 3.35 27.66 20.26
CA ASN A 150 3.42 28.99 19.66
C ASN A 150 2.40 29.20 18.53
N GLY A 151 1.45 28.27 18.36
CA GLY A 151 0.40 28.28 17.35
C GLY A 151 0.31 26.97 16.57
N GLU A 152 -0.84 26.72 16.00
CA GLU A 152 -1.11 25.48 15.25
C GLU A 152 -0.19 25.33 14.04
N ILE A 153 0.22 24.09 13.76
CA ILE A 153 1.01 23.73 12.59
C ILE A 153 0.02 23.42 11.45
N LYS A 154 -0.13 24.36 10.50
CA LYS A 154 -1.19 24.30 9.46
C LYS A 154 -0.68 23.80 8.11
N SER A 155 0.63 23.80 7.86
CA SER A 155 1.18 23.37 6.57
C SER A 155 2.22 22.28 6.70
N ALA A 156 2.31 21.45 5.68
CA ALA A 156 3.32 20.42 5.54
C ALA A 156 4.73 21.05 5.49
N GLU A 157 4.87 22.18 4.82
CA GLU A 157 6.15 22.91 4.77
C GLU A 157 6.63 23.32 6.17
N ARG A 158 5.74 23.88 7.00
CA ARG A 158 6.08 24.25 8.38
C ARG A 158 6.48 23.02 9.21
N LEU A 159 5.74 21.91 9.08
CA LEU A 159 6.06 20.65 9.74
C LEU A 159 7.44 20.13 9.30
N ALA A 160 7.74 20.17 8.00
CA ALA A 160 9.03 19.73 7.48
C ALA A 160 10.20 20.57 8.01
N GLN A 161 10.03 21.88 8.17
CA GLN A 161 11.01 22.78 8.78
C GLN A 161 11.26 22.44 10.25
N ILE A 162 10.20 22.18 11.04
CA ILE A 162 10.29 21.83 12.46
C ILE A 162 11.07 20.52 12.65
N ILE A 163 10.75 19.50 11.86
CA ILE A 163 11.39 18.18 11.94
C ILE A 163 12.83 18.25 11.44
N GLY A 164 13.04 18.85 10.27
CA GLY A 164 14.34 19.04 9.63
C GLY A 164 14.53 18.21 8.37
N LEU A 165 15.14 18.83 7.36
CA LEU A 165 15.34 18.28 6.02
C LEU A 165 16.66 17.51 5.87
N LYS A 166 17.49 17.42 6.93
CA LYS A 166 18.75 16.66 6.89
C LYS A 166 18.50 15.15 6.92
N GLY A 167 19.34 14.41 6.21
CA GLY A 167 19.36 12.94 6.29
C GLY A 167 19.67 12.44 7.69
N VAL A 168 19.18 11.28 8.03
CA VAL A 168 19.37 10.63 9.35
C VAL A 168 20.13 9.33 9.21
N ASN A 169 21.06 9.09 10.15
CA ASN A 169 21.86 7.82 10.23
C ASN A 169 22.54 7.44 8.89
N GLY A 170 23.10 8.40 8.15
CA GLY A 170 23.75 8.15 6.86
C GLY A 170 22.81 7.77 5.72
N ARG A 171 21.50 7.81 5.93
CA ARG A 171 20.49 7.61 4.87
C ARG A 171 20.36 8.88 4.03
N SER A 172 20.10 8.74 2.73
CA SER A 172 19.76 9.85 1.85
C SER A 172 18.39 10.47 2.15
N VAL A 173 17.53 9.75 2.90
CA VAL A 173 16.16 10.16 3.24
C VAL A 173 16.19 11.07 4.46
N SER A 174 15.49 12.22 4.40
CA SER A 174 15.43 13.17 5.50
C SER A 174 14.53 12.74 6.65
N ALA A 175 14.77 13.29 7.86
CA ALA A 175 13.88 13.06 9.00
C ALA A 175 12.44 13.48 8.70
N ALA A 176 12.23 14.59 7.99
CA ALA A 176 10.91 15.05 7.56
C ALA A 176 10.21 14.01 6.68
N THR A 177 10.91 13.40 5.71
CA THR A 177 10.32 12.37 4.83
C THR A 177 9.83 11.17 5.63
N LEU A 178 10.62 10.71 6.61
CA LEU A 178 10.24 9.57 7.47
C LEU A 178 9.07 9.91 8.40
N ALA A 179 9.03 11.13 8.94
CA ALA A 179 7.92 11.59 9.75
C ALA A 179 6.63 11.74 8.93
N PHE A 180 6.72 12.25 7.70
CA PHE A 180 5.59 12.33 6.78
C PHE A 180 5.05 10.93 6.43
N GLN A 181 5.94 9.97 6.17
CA GLN A 181 5.56 8.57 5.99
C GLN A 181 4.78 8.06 7.23
N ALA A 182 5.30 8.33 8.44
CA ALA A 182 4.66 7.87 9.67
C ALA A 182 3.26 8.46 9.87
N ILE A 183 3.11 9.77 9.66
CA ILE A 183 1.83 10.48 9.79
C ILE A 183 0.85 9.99 8.72
N ARG A 184 1.29 9.82 7.47
CA ARG A 184 0.48 9.31 6.37
C ARG A 184 -0.06 7.91 6.64
N ILE A 185 0.80 7.01 7.12
CA ILE A 185 0.41 5.64 7.49
C ILE A 185 -0.65 5.67 8.61
N GLU A 186 -0.48 6.53 9.61
CA GLU A 186 -1.44 6.69 10.70
C GLU A 186 -2.79 7.21 10.20
N VAL A 187 -2.80 8.31 9.42
CA VAL A 187 -4.02 8.94 8.89
C VAL A 187 -4.85 7.98 8.05
N ASN A 188 -4.19 7.19 7.21
CA ASN A 188 -4.84 6.31 6.24
C ASN A 188 -4.93 4.85 6.69
N ASN A 189 -4.40 4.51 7.87
CA ASN A 189 -4.31 3.13 8.36
C ASN A 189 -3.68 2.17 7.33
N GLU A 190 -2.66 2.62 6.59
CA GLU A 190 -2.14 1.92 5.40
C GLU A 190 -1.70 0.48 5.69
N LEU A 191 -1.00 0.25 6.81
CA LEU A 191 -0.54 -1.09 7.18
C LEU A 191 -1.69 -2.00 7.63
N GLY A 192 -2.71 -1.45 8.31
CA GLY A 192 -3.91 -2.19 8.68
C GLY A 192 -4.72 -2.60 7.44
N GLU A 193 -4.91 -1.69 6.50
CA GLU A 193 -5.59 -1.98 5.23
C GLU A 193 -4.84 -3.05 4.41
N LEU A 194 -3.50 -3.01 4.38
CA LEU A 194 -2.68 -4.05 3.74
C LEU A 194 -2.87 -5.42 4.40
N GLN A 195 -2.87 -5.47 5.74
CA GLN A 195 -3.11 -6.71 6.48
C GLN A 195 -4.52 -7.25 6.19
N ASN A 196 -5.52 -6.38 6.16
CA ASN A 196 -6.91 -6.74 5.85
C ASN A 196 -7.04 -7.27 4.41
N LEU A 197 -6.37 -6.65 3.40
CA LEU A 197 -6.34 -7.17 2.04
C LEU A 197 -5.75 -8.59 2.00
N LEU A 198 -4.61 -8.78 2.63
CA LEU A 198 -3.95 -10.09 2.66
C LEU A 198 -4.83 -11.14 3.34
N GLN A 199 -5.54 -10.77 4.40
CA GLN A 199 -6.49 -11.65 5.07
C GLN A 199 -7.71 -11.95 4.18
N SER A 200 -8.27 -10.93 3.53
CA SER A 200 -9.38 -11.10 2.57
C SER A 200 -9.01 -12.04 1.40
N ILE A 201 -7.76 -11.99 0.92
CA ILE A 201 -7.26 -12.93 -0.10
C ILE A 201 -7.15 -14.36 0.47
N GLU A 202 -6.66 -14.50 1.70
CA GLU A 202 -6.54 -15.82 2.36
C GLU A 202 -7.91 -16.47 2.57
N ASP A 203 -8.90 -15.68 2.99
CA ASP A 203 -10.27 -16.15 3.29
C ASP A 203 -11.12 -16.31 2.03
N SER A 204 -10.65 -15.84 0.88
CA SER A 204 -11.39 -15.90 -0.38
C SER A 204 -11.60 -17.33 -0.87
N GLN A 205 -12.59 -17.51 -1.76
CA GLN A 205 -12.88 -18.78 -2.45
C GLN A 205 -12.12 -18.90 -3.79
N ILE A 206 -11.03 -18.13 -3.97
CA ILE A 206 -10.25 -18.12 -5.21
C ILE A 206 -9.32 -19.34 -5.23
N ASP A 207 -9.54 -20.24 -6.20
CA ASP A 207 -8.75 -21.47 -6.35
C ASP A 207 -7.41 -21.27 -7.05
N GLU A 208 -7.38 -20.45 -8.10
CA GLU A 208 -6.17 -20.18 -8.88
C GLU A 208 -6.08 -18.68 -9.23
N CYS A 209 -5.04 -18.03 -8.75
CA CYS A 209 -4.84 -16.60 -8.95
C CYS A 209 -3.36 -16.23 -8.83
N VAL A 210 -2.94 -15.21 -9.59
CA VAL A 210 -1.64 -14.55 -9.42
C VAL A 210 -1.87 -13.27 -8.61
N VAL A 211 -1.24 -13.18 -7.45
CA VAL A 211 -1.26 -12.00 -6.58
C VAL A 211 0.05 -11.26 -6.74
N ALA A 212 0.01 -10.00 -7.19
CA ALA A 212 1.16 -9.12 -7.31
C ALA A 212 0.95 -7.89 -6.42
N ILE A 213 1.88 -7.67 -5.49
CA ILE A 213 1.83 -6.52 -4.58
C ILE A 213 3.11 -5.71 -4.74
N ILE A 214 2.96 -4.41 -5.02
CA ILE A 214 4.03 -3.44 -5.11
C ILE A 214 4.00 -2.60 -3.83
N SER A 215 5.14 -2.52 -3.15
CA SER A 215 5.35 -1.76 -1.93
C SER A 215 6.48 -0.75 -2.09
N PHE A 216 6.45 0.36 -1.34
CA PHE A 216 7.41 1.46 -1.46
C PHE A 216 8.27 1.67 -0.22
N HIS A 217 7.95 1.03 0.89
CA HIS A 217 8.78 1.09 2.10
C HIS A 217 8.94 -0.27 2.79
N SER A 218 9.90 -0.32 3.72
CA SER A 218 10.34 -1.56 4.41
C SER A 218 9.22 -2.27 5.17
N LEU A 219 8.30 -1.52 5.77
CA LEU A 219 7.22 -2.09 6.59
C LEU A 219 6.21 -2.86 5.73
N GLU A 220 5.75 -2.26 4.62
CA GLU A 220 4.87 -2.93 3.65
C GLU A 220 5.54 -4.20 3.10
N ASP A 221 6.76 -4.08 2.59
CA ASP A 221 7.50 -5.22 2.02
C ASP A 221 7.65 -6.36 3.04
N ARG A 222 7.86 -6.03 4.32
CA ARG A 222 7.98 -6.99 5.42
C ARG A 222 6.66 -7.75 5.65
N ILE A 223 5.52 -7.02 5.67
CA ILE A 223 4.18 -7.61 5.85
C ILE A 223 3.89 -8.57 4.69
N VAL A 224 4.02 -8.13 3.44
CA VAL A 224 3.76 -8.95 2.25
C VAL A 224 4.67 -10.18 2.21
N LYS A 225 5.98 -9.99 2.44
CA LYS A 225 6.96 -11.08 2.47
C LYS A 225 6.62 -12.15 3.51
N ASN A 226 6.26 -11.73 4.71
CA ASN A 226 5.95 -12.67 5.80
C ASN A 226 4.64 -13.41 5.52
N LYS A 227 3.61 -12.72 5.03
CA LYS A 227 2.33 -13.36 4.68
C LYS A 227 2.48 -14.34 3.52
N PHE A 228 3.23 -14.01 2.48
CA PHE A 228 3.49 -14.92 1.36
C PHE A 228 4.31 -16.16 1.78
N ARG A 229 5.22 -15.99 2.75
CA ARG A 229 5.93 -17.13 3.35
C ARG A 229 4.98 -18.03 4.13
N GLN A 230 4.08 -17.43 4.92
CA GLN A 230 3.04 -18.17 5.65
C GLN A 230 2.16 -18.96 4.68
N TRP A 231 1.66 -18.33 3.62
CA TRP A 231 0.84 -18.97 2.60
C TRP A 231 1.54 -20.10 1.83
N ALA A 232 2.86 -20.06 1.75
CA ALA A 232 3.65 -21.12 1.09
C ALA A 232 4.00 -22.29 2.01
N GLN A 233 3.64 -22.22 3.31
CA GLN A 233 3.93 -23.29 4.25
C GLN A 233 2.99 -24.47 4.08
N SER A 234 3.54 -25.62 3.73
CA SER A 234 2.80 -26.89 3.68
C SER A 234 2.53 -27.44 5.07
N CYS A 235 3.48 -27.31 5.98
CA CYS A 235 3.35 -27.75 7.36
C CYS A 235 3.14 -26.55 8.30
N ILE A 236 2.06 -26.58 9.08
CA ILE A 236 1.68 -25.56 10.07
C ILE A 236 1.83 -26.04 11.52
N CYS A 237 2.47 -27.21 11.74
CA CYS A 237 2.76 -27.70 13.08
C CYS A 237 3.72 -26.74 13.80
N PRO A 238 3.64 -26.66 15.15
CA PRO A 238 4.63 -25.93 15.94
C PRO A 238 6.07 -26.42 15.63
N PRO A 239 7.06 -25.51 15.61
CA PRO A 239 8.46 -25.88 15.30
C PRO A 239 9.04 -27.00 16.18
N GLN A 240 8.49 -27.16 17.40
CA GLN A 240 8.90 -28.18 18.38
C GLN A 240 8.23 -29.53 18.19
N ALA A 241 7.29 -29.66 17.23
CA ALA A 241 6.58 -30.91 17.00
C ALA A 241 7.52 -31.98 16.45
N LEU A 242 7.65 -33.10 17.18
CA LEU A 242 8.48 -34.22 16.79
C LEU A 242 7.98 -34.93 15.52
N LYS A 243 6.69 -34.83 15.22
CA LYS A 243 6.04 -35.45 14.06
C LYS A 243 4.97 -34.51 13.49
N CYS A 244 4.89 -34.47 12.16
CA CYS A 244 3.85 -33.69 11.49
C CYS A 244 2.46 -34.31 11.72
N THR A 245 1.55 -33.53 12.28
CA THR A 245 0.15 -33.91 12.54
C THR A 245 -0.86 -33.14 11.68
N CYS A 246 -0.41 -32.10 10.95
CA CYS A 246 -1.28 -31.26 10.12
C CYS A 246 -1.51 -31.79 8.69
N GLY A 247 -0.93 -32.93 8.33
CA GLY A 247 -1.05 -33.52 7.01
C GLY A 247 -0.13 -32.94 5.93
N GLY A 248 0.55 -31.82 6.19
CA GLY A 248 1.54 -31.22 5.27
C GLY A 248 1.01 -30.59 3.98
N ASN A 249 -0.32 -30.37 3.87
CA ASN A 249 -0.98 -29.87 2.65
C ASN A 249 -1.65 -28.49 2.85
N ASN A 250 -1.07 -27.66 3.74
CA ASN A 250 -1.73 -26.39 4.12
C ASN A 250 -1.31 -25.20 3.26
N ALA A 251 -0.38 -25.37 2.31
CA ALA A 251 0.04 -24.28 1.44
C ALA A 251 -1.11 -23.79 0.54
N LEU A 252 -1.37 -22.49 0.54
CA LEU A 252 -2.29 -21.84 -0.40
C LEU A 252 -1.76 -21.82 -1.83
N GLY A 253 -0.45 -21.96 -2.00
CA GLY A 253 0.21 -21.88 -3.29
C GLY A 253 1.72 -21.75 -3.16
N LYS A 254 2.33 -20.99 -4.08
CA LYS A 254 3.79 -20.82 -4.10
C LYS A 254 4.24 -19.39 -4.36
N ILE A 255 5.39 -19.03 -3.78
CA ILE A 255 6.10 -17.78 -4.10
C ILE A 255 6.69 -17.92 -5.50
N VAL A 256 6.38 -16.96 -6.39
CA VAL A 256 6.86 -16.99 -7.78
C VAL A 256 8.33 -16.56 -7.87
N SER A 257 8.73 -15.53 -7.10
CA SER A 257 10.11 -15.08 -7.04
C SER A 257 10.61 -15.02 -5.59
N LYS A 258 11.77 -15.62 -5.30
CA LYS A 258 12.37 -15.62 -3.96
C LYS A 258 12.77 -14.21 -3.50
N LYS A 259 13.24 -13.37 -4.44
CA LYS A 259 13.56 -11.96 -4.21
C LYS A 259 12.44 -11.09 -4.74
N ALA A 260 12.25 -9.91 -4.15
CA ALA A 260 11.36 -8.90 -4.73
C ALA A 260 11.89 -8.48 -6.10
N VAL A 261 10.99 -8.25 -7.04
CA VAL A 261 11.32 -7.62 -8.33
C VAL A 261 11.43 -6.12 -8.06
N THR A 262 12.52 -5.52 -8.51
CA THR A 262 12.82 -4.09 -8.37
C THR A 262 12.84 -3.44 -9.75
N PRO A 263 12.58 -2.13 -9.85
CA PRO A 263 12.59 -1.43 -11.12
C PRO A 263 13.98 -1.46 -11.77
N SER A 264 14.00 -1.48 -13.08
CA SER A 264 15.22 -1.38 -13.86
C SER A 264 15.81 0.04 -13.80
N THR A 265 17.09 0.19 -14.14
CA THR A 265 17.74 1.50 -14.25
C THR A 265 17.03 2.42 -15.25
N ALA A 266 16.53 1.85 -16.36
CA ALA A 266 15.77 2.59 -17.35
C ALA A 266 14.43 3.11 -16.80
N GLU A 267 13.72 2.28 -16.03
CA GLU A 267 12.48 2.64 -15.38
C GLU A 267 12.70 3.74 -14.33
N ILE A 268 13.72 3.61 -13.47
CA ILE A 268 14.08 4.64 -12.48
C ILE A 268 14.41 5.98 -13.18
N LYS A 269 15.10 5.93 -14.30
CA LYS A 269 15.42 7.15 -15.07
C LYS A 269 14.16 7.81 -15.65
N ALA A 270 13.20 7.02 -16.13
CA ALA A 270 11.93 7.52 -16.65
C ALA A 270 10.96 7.95 -15.54
N ASN A 271 10.95 7.24 -14.40
CA ASN A 271 10.12 7.52 -13.24
C ASN A 271 10.94 7.37 -11.94
N PRO A 272 11.61 8.45 -11.47
CA PRO A 272 12.44 8.40 -10.25
C PRO A 272 11.67 7.94 -8.99
N ARG A 273 10.35 8.12 -8.94
CA ARG A 273 9.50 7.70 -7.82
C ARG A 273 9.42 6.17 -7.69
N SER A 274 9.68 5.42 -8.77
CA SER A 274 9.71 3.97 -8.73
C SER A 274 10.94 3.39 -8.01
N SER A 275 11.95 4.19 -7.72
CA SER A 275 13.26 3.73 -7.22
C SER A 275 13.20 2.87 -5.96
N CYS A 276 12.21 3.07 -5.09
CA CYS A 276 11.99 2.29 -3.88
C CYS A 276 10.98 1.14 -4.04
N ALA A 277 10.36 1.00 -5.22
CA ALA A 277 9.34 0.00 -5.48
C ALA A 277 9.90 -1.43 -5.36
N LYS A 278 9.11 -2.30 -4.74
CA LYS A 278 9.40 -3.74 -4.59
C LYS A 278 8.15 -4.53 -4.88
N MET A 279 8.13 -5.27 -5.99
CA MET A 279 7.01 -6.14 -6.31
C MET A 279 7.27 -7.56 -5.82
N ARG A 280 6.29 -8.13 -5.10
CA ARG A 280 6.25 -9.54 -4.72
C ARG A 280 5.11 -10.25 -5.41
N ILE A 281 5.36 -11.47 -5.85
CA ILE A 281 4.39 -12.25 -6.63
C ILE A 281 4.18 -13.60 -5.94
N PHE A 282 2.91 -13.94 -5.72
CA PHE A 282 2.47 -15.22 -5.20
C PHE A 282 1.46 -15.84 -6.17
N LYS A 283 1.56 -17.14 -6.39
CA LYS A 283 0.55 -17.89 -7.17
C LYS A 283 -0.27 -18.75 -6.22
N ILE A 284 -1.53 -18.40 -6.05
CA ILE A 284 -2.52 -19.22 -5.36
C ILE A 284 -2.84 -20.45 -6.24
N SER A 285 -2.93 -21.61 -5.63
CA SER A 285 -3.31 -22.87 -6.28
C SER A 285 -3.89 -23.83 -5.25
N ARG A 286 -5.12 -23.53 -4.77
CA ARG A 286 -5.81 -24.34 -3.78
C ARG A 286 -6.15 -25.70 -4.38
N GLY A 287 -6.00 -26.76 -3.61
CA GLY A 287 -6.40 -28.12 -4.00
C GLY A 287 -5.53 -28.82 -5.05
N LYS A 288 -4.54 -28.15 -5.68
CA LYS A 288 -3.62 -28.81 -6.65
C LYS A 288 -2.36 -29.40 -6.02
N ASN A 289 -2.11 -29.13 -4.75
CA ASN A 289 -0.94 -29.63 -4.01
C ASN A 289 -1.21 -30.99 -3.31
N ALA A 290 -2.38 -31.59 -3.55
CA ALA A 290 -2.78 -32.88 -2.97
C ALA A 290 -2.49 -34.08 -3.91
N ARG A 291 -1.66 -33.90 -4.95
CA ARG A 291 -1.20 -34.97 -5.84
C ARG A 291 0.31 -34.94 -5.98
#